data_c199c4f88acdc4aef7d8cc7c7cc30b5b
#
_entry.id   c199c4f88acdc4aef7d8cc7c7cc30b5b
#
_cell.length_a   1.000
_cell.length_b   1.000
_cell.length_c   1.000
_cell.angle_alpha   90.00
_cell.angle_beta   90.00
_cell.angle_gamma   90.00
#
_symmetry.space_group_name_H-M   'P 1'
#
loop_
_entity.id
_entity.type
_entity.pdbx_description
1 polymer ?
#
loop_
_entity_poly.entity_id
_entity_poly.type
_entity_poly.pdbx_seq_one_letter_code
_entity_poly.pdbx_strand_id
1 'polypeptide(L)'
;MSDFVQQQNAVCQFSSSDAWVILSPIEQSIKRKIEAVGTPLKDWNINIYRGVLTGYNDAFIISTEKRNEILANCQTEDERQRTAELIRPILRGRDIKRYGYVENGLYLINTHNGIRGKIPRIRIEDYPSIKSHLDQYWDKIEKRADQGDTPYNLRNCAYLDDFSKPKIVWGNLNLKASFALVEDNSFINAPSPMIVPASNYLLGILNSKLADYYIRRLGVTRQQQFALRIG
;
A
#
# COMPACT_ATOMS: atom_id res chain seq x y z
N MET A 1 32.78 1.82 37.34
CA MET A 1 31.90 1.44 36.20
C MET A 1 32.11 -0.02 35.98
N SER A 2 31.08 -0.85 35.96
CA SER A 2 31.25 -2.31 35.89
C SER A 2 31.84 -2.72 34.54
N ASP A 3 32.63 -3.80 34.51
CA ASP A 3 33.23 -4.35 33.29
C ASP A 3 32.17 -4.64 32.19
N PHE A 4 30.95 -4.94 32.61
CA PHE A 4 29.80 -5.10 31.71
C PHE A 4 29.50 -3.83 30.89
N VAL A 5 29.51 -2.65 31.51
CA VAL A 5 29.28 -1.36 30.83
C VAL A 5 30.41 -1.06 29.85
N GLN A 6 31.66 -1.38 30.22
CA GLN A 6 32.80 -1.18 29.32
C GLN A 6 32.78 -2.10 28.13
N GLN A 7 32.37 -3.36 28.29
CA GLN A 7 32.29 -4.34 27.22
C GLN A 7 31.10 -4.13 26.28
N GLN A 8 30.01 -3.53 26.75
CA GLN A 8 28.80 -3.24 25.98
C GLN A 8 28.72 -1.82 25.43
N ASN A 9 29.79 -1.04 25.61
CA ASN A 9 29.82 0.36 25.15
C ASN A 9 30.00 0.41 23.62
N ALA A 10 29.10 1.10 22.93
CA ALA A 10 29.21 1.38 21.51
C ALA A 10 29.46 2.87 21.29
N VAL A 11 30.60 3.19 20.67
CA VAL A 11 30.92 4.57 20.29
C VAL A 11 30.15 4.90 19.01
N CYS A 12 29.17 5.81 19.11
CA CYS A 12 28.39 6.28 17.97
C CYS A 12 28.81 7.72 17.63
N GLN A 13 29.10 7.95 16.34
CA GLN A 13 29.31 9.31 15.81
C GLN A 13 28.04 9.71 15.06
N PHE A 14 27.41 10.78 15.52
CA PHE A 14 26.23 11.36 14.87
C PHE A 14 26.66 12.64 14.14
N SER A 15 26.61 12.60 12.82
CA SER A 15 27.02 13.72 11.94
C SER A 15 25.86 14.57 11.43
N SER A 16 24.62 14.18 11.70
CA SER A 16 23.43 14.88 11.24
C SER A 16 22.29 14.83 12.28
N SER A 17 21.29 15.67 12.08
CA SER A 17 20.03 15.66 12.84
C SER A 17 19.06 14.56 12.46
N ASP A 18 19.45 13.65 11.56
CA ASP A 18 18.64 12.52 11.13
C ASP A 18 18.37 11.52 12.26
N ALA A 19 17.42 10.62 12.03
CA ALA A 19 17.07 9.61 13.02
C ALA A 19 18.28 8.74 13.37
N TRP A 20 18.62 8.69 14.67
CA TRP A 20 19.79 7.97 15.17
C TRP A 20 19.51 6.48 15.25
N VAL A 21 20.41 5.68 14.68
CA VAL A 21 20.42 4.24 14.82
C VAL A 21 21.71 3.84 15.53
N ILE A 22 21.57 3.26 16.72
CA ILE A 22 22.71 2.76 17.50
C ILE A 22 23.08 1.39 16.96
N LEU A 23 24.26 1.27 16.35
CA LEU A 23 24.77 0.06 15.72
C LEU A 23 26.07 -0.37 16.39
N SER A 24 26.26 -1.68 16.55
CA SER A 24 27.56 -2.23 16.91
C SER A 24 28.61 -1.96 15.82
N PRO A 25 29.91 -2.04 16.12
CA PRO A 25 30.98 -1.82 15.12
C PRO A 25 30.86 -2.74 13.88
N ILE A 26 30.41 -3.96 14.06
CA ILE A 26 30.14 -4.92 12.97
C ILE A 26 28.99 -4.43 12.11
N GLU A 27 27.87 -4.04 12.71
CA GLU A 27 26.70 -3.52 12.00
C GLU A 27 27.03 -2.23 11.24
N GLN A 28 27.81 -1.33 11.82
CA GLN A 28 28.32 -0.13 11.13
C GLN A 28 29.20 -0.48 9.93
N SER A 29 30.08 -1.50 10.07
CA SER A 29 30.91 -1.98 8.94
C SER A 29 30.07 -2.57 7.81
N ILE A 30 29.05 -3.39 8.13
CA ILE A 30 28.12 -3.96 7.17
C ILE A 30 27.35 -2.84 6.46
N LYS A 31 26.80 -1.88 7.23
CA LYS A 31 26.10 -0.72 6.67
C LYS A 31 26.96 0.01 5.67
N ARG A 32 28.17 0.41 6.06
CA ARG A 32 29.11 1.13 5.17
C ARG A 32 29.42 0.36 3.88
N LYS A 33 29.59 -0.96 3.95
CA LYS A 33 29.84 -1.79 2.76
C LYS A 33 28.62 -1.82 1.83
N ILE A 34 27.40 -1.96 2.37
CA ILE A 34 26.18 -1.95 1.57
C ILE A 34 26.01 -0.61 0.86
N GLU A 35 26.16 0.50 1.63
CA GLU A 35 25.98 1.85 1.09
C GLU A 35 27.07 2.27 0.09
N ALA A 36 28.28 1.71 0.21
CA ALA A 36 29.38 1.99 -0.72
C ALA A 36 29.19 1.36 -2.11
N VAL A 37 28.47 0.23 -2.22
CA VAL A 37 28.27 -0.50 -3.48
C VAL A 37 26.81 -0.48 -3.96
N GLY A 38 25.87 -0.17 -3.07
CA GLY A 38 24.44 -0.16 -3.38
C GLY A 38 24.02 1.14 -4.06
N THR A 39 23.07 1.03 -5.00
CA THR A 39 22.35 2.18 -5.53
C THR A 39 21.10 2.40 -4.69
N PRO A 40 20.90 3.58 -4.08
CA PRO A 40 19.70 3.89 -3.32
C PRO A 40 18.43 3.68 -4.16
N LEU A 41 17.38 3.11 -3.57
CA LEU A 41 16.15 2.79 -4.28
C LEU A 41 15.47 4.05 -4.89
N LYS A 42 15.66 5.21 -4.28
CA LYS A 42 15.19 6.51 -4.81
C LYS A 42 15.80 6.89 -6.16
N ASP A 43 16.97 6.32 -6.49
CA ASP A 43 17.70 6.61 -7.73
C ASP A 43 17.37 5.58 -8.85
N TRP A 44 16.46 4.63 -8.55
CA TRP A 44 15.96 3.67 -9.53
C TRP A 44 14.80 4.30 -10.33
N ASN A 45 14.59 3.86 -11.56
CA ASN A 45 13.45 4.29 -12.37
C ASN A 45 12.16 3.58 -11.93
N ILE A 46 11.73 3.89 -10.70
CA ILE A 46 10.51 3.35 -10.07
C ILE A 46 9.76 4.46 -9.35
N ASN A 47 8.49 4.23 -9.12
CA ASN A 47 7.65 5.07 -8.28
C ASN A 47 7.15 4.25 -7.09
N ILE A 48 7.05 4.87 -5.93
CA ILE A 48 6.49 4.27 -4.74
C ILE A 48 5.24 5.04 -4.37
N TYR A 49 4.13 4.32 -4.34
CA TYR A 49 2.83 4.89 -4.06
C TYR A 49 2.19 4.22 -2.86
N ARG A 50 1.27 4.91 -2.25
CA ARG A 50 0.41 4.40 -1.19
C ARG A 50 -0.83 3.75 -1.81
N GLY A 51 -1.39 2.72 -1.14
CA GLY A 51 -2.67 2.14 -1.50
C GLY A 51 -3.83 3.14 -1.42
N VAL A 52 -4.99 2.71 -1.89
CA VAL A 52 -6.21 3.54 -1.92
C VAL A 52 -6.68 3.86 -0.51
N LEU A 53 -7.04 5.12 -0.29
CA LEU A 53 -7.70 5.62 0.91
C LEU A 53 -9.19 5.73 0.67
N THR A 54 -9.97 5.00 1.44
CA THR A 54 -11.43 5.05 1.37
C THR A 54 -12.03 6.06 2.36
N GLY A 55 -11.30 6.41 3.40
CA GLY A 55 -11.79 7.21 4.53
C GLY A 55 -12.82 6.47 5.40
N TYR A 56 -13.50 5.44 4.88
CA TYR A 56 -14.41 4.57 5.60
C TYR A 56 -14.51 3.20 4.93
N ASN A 57 -13.72 2.25 5.38
CA ASN A 57 -13.57 0.95 4.70
C ASN A 57 -14.88 0.16 4.63
N ASP A 58 -15.74 0.21 5.65
CA ASP A 58 -16.95 -0.63 5.72
C ASP A 58 -17.97 -0.33 4.61
N ALA A 59 -17.96 0.90 4.07
CA ALA A 59 -18.80 1.25 2.93
C ALA A 59 -18.18 0.88 1.58
N PHE A 60 -16.84 0.96 1.46
CA PHE A 60 -16.16 0.85 0.17
C PHE A 60 -15.41 -0.46 -0.05
N ILE A 61 -15.17 -1.26 1.00
CA ILE A 61 -14.53 -2.58 0.90
C ILE A 61 -15.55 -3.63 1.28
N ILE A 62 -15.98 -4.40 0.29
CA ILE A 62 -17.09 -5.34 0.40
C ILE A 62 -16.62 -6.79 0.19
N SER A 63 -17.38 -7.76 0.71
CA SER A 63 -17.16 -9.18 0.49
C SER A 63 -17.67 -9.63 -0.89
N THR A 64 -17.33 -10.87 -1.26
CA THR A 64 -17.86 -11.54 -2.47
C THR A 64 -19.39 -11.59 -2.44
N GLU A 65 -20.00 -11.91 -1.29
CA GLU A 65 -21.45 -11.99 -1.12
C GLU A 65 -22.10 -10.64 -1.37
N LYS A 66 -21.56 -9.57 -0.77
CA LYS A 66 -22.08 -8.21 -0.96
C LYS A 66 -21.89 -7.72 -2.40
N ARG A 67 -20.76 -8.05 -3.04
CA ARG A 67 -20.55 -7.78 -4.46
C ARG A 67 -21.64 -8.44 -5.32
N ASN A 68 -21.92 -9.72 -5.07
CA ASN A 68 -22.93 -10.46 -5.82
C ASN A 68 -24.34 -9.90 -5.58
N GLU A 69 -24.66 -9.49 -4.35
CA GLU A 69 -25.91 -8.81 -4.01
C GLU A 69 -26.08 -7.49 -4.79
N ILE A 70 -25.05 -6.65 -4.82
CA ILE A 70 -25.06 -5.38 -5.57
C ILE A 70 -25.29 -5.64 -7.06
N LEU A 71 -24.58 -6.63 -7.63
CA LEU A 71 -24.73 -6.99 -9.05
C LEU A 71 -26.11 -7.57 -9.38
N ALA A 72 -26.73 -8.31 -8.44
CA ALA A 72 -28.08 -8.84 -8.60
C ALA A 72 -29.16 -7.75 -8.55
N ASN A 73 -28.88 -6.63 -7.86
CA ASN A 73 -29.79 -5.49 -7.74
C ASN A 73 -29.73 -4.52 -8.93
N CYS A 74 -28.83 -4.73 -9.91
CA CYS A 74 -28.77 -3.93 -11.12
C CYS A 74 -30.03 -4.17 -11.99
N GLN A 75 -30.61 -3.08 -12.51
CA GLN A 75 -31.88 -3.14 -13.25
C GLN A 75 -31.69 -3.56 -14.71
N THR A 76 -30.51 -3.36 -15.28
CA THR A 76 -30.19 -3.70 -16.67
C THR A 76 -28.85 -4.42 -16.74
N GLU A 77 -28.63 -5.21 -17.79
CA GLU A 77 -27.35 -5.90 -18.01
C GLU A 77 -26.21 -4.89 -18.25
N ASP A 78 -26.48 -3.76 -18.88
CA ASP A 78 -25.52 -2.69 -19.08
C ASP A 78 -25.08 -2.04 -17.74
N GLU A 79 -26.02 -1.76 -16.82
CA GLU A 79 -25.70 -1.33 -15.46
C GLU A 79 -24.85 -2.39 -14.73
N ARG A 80 -25.23 -3.66 -14.85
CA ARG A 80 -24.54 -4.76 -14.20
C ARG A 80 -23.10 -4.89 -14.68
N GLN A 81 -22.86 -4.77 -15.98
CA GLN A 81 -21.52 -4.83 -16.56
C GLN A 81 -20.66 -3.66 -16.07
N ARG A 82 -21.15 -2.43 -16.16
CA ARG A 82 -20.44 -1.24 -15.67
C ARG A 82 -20.14 -1.33 -14.16
N THR A 83 -21.12 -1.81 -13.38
CA THR A 83 -20.96 -2.01 -11.95
C THR A 83 -19.90 -3.07 -11.63
N ALA A 84 -19.88 -4.18 -12.38
CA ALA A 84 -18.87 -5.22 -12.21
C ALA A 84 -17.45 -4.71 -12.54
N GLU A 85 -17.31 -3.85 -13.55
CA GLU A 85 -16.04 -3.23 -13.90
C GLU A 85 -15.56 -2.22 -12.86
N LEU A 86 -16.48 -1.55 -12.17
CA LEU A 86 -16.16 -0.59 -11.12
C LEU A 86 -15.74 -1.25 -9.80
N ILE A 87 -16.24 -2.45 -9.52
CA ILE A 87 -15.90 -3.23 -8.33
C ILE A 87 -14.64 -4.04 -8.58
N ARG A 88 -13.52 -3.68 -7.92
CA ARG A 88 -12.20 -4.24 -8.15
C ARG A 88 -11.70 -5.08 -6.98
N PRO A 89 -10.98 -6.18 -7.21
CA PRO A 89 -10.31 -6.90 -6.12
C PRO A 89 -9.41 -5.96 -5.32
N ILE A 90 -9.29 -6.17 -4.00
CA ILE A 90 -8.43 -5.37 -3.13
C ILE A 90 -7.68 -6.25 -2.12
N LEU A 91 -6.39 -5.99 -1.97
CA LEU A 91 -5.52 -6.63 -0.99
C LEU A 91 -5.28 -5.70 0.20
N ARG A 92 -5.30 -6.26 1.39
CA ARG A 92 -4.88 -5.58 2.62
C ARG A 92 -3.44 -5.98 2.96
N GLY A 93 -2.74 -5.18 3.73
CA GLY A 93 -1.37 -5.47 4.12
C GLY A 93 -1.17 -6.84 4.78
N ARG A 94 -2.16 -7.32 5.56
CA ARG A 94 -2.12 -8.65 6.20
C ARG A 94 -2.26 -9.83 5.22
N ASP A 95 -2.78 -9.57 4.03
CA ASP A 95 -2.99 -10.57 2.98
C ASP A 95 -1.70 -10.81 2.18
N ILE A 96 -0.74 -9.85 2.23
CA ILE A 96 0.53 -9.90 1.54
C ILE A 96 1.53 -10.75 2.32
N LYS A 97 2.18 -11.68 1.61
CA LYS A 97 3.19 -12.60 2.14
C LYS A 97 4.49 -12.47 1.35
N ARG A 98 5.53 -13.12 1.79
CA ARG A 98 6.79 -13.18 1.04
C ARG A 98 6.60 -13.97 -0.26
N TYR A 99 6.81 -13.31 -1.39
CA TYR A 99 6.64 -13.82 -2.76
C TYR A 99 5.20 -14.13 -3.18
N GLY A 100 4.19 -13.79 -2.39
CA GLY A 100 2.81 -14.06 -2.75
C GLY A 100 1.80 -13.33 -1.87
N TYR A 101 0.54 -13.56 -2.10
CA TYR A 101 -0.57 -13.01 -1.33
C TYR A 101 -1.72 -14.01 -1.23
N VAL A 102 -2.60 -13.77 -0.28
CA VAL A 102 -3.81 -14.58 -0.09
C VAL A 102 -5.00 -13.78 -0.60
N GLU A 103 -5.69 -14.32 -1.58
CA GLU A 103 -6.98 -13.80 -2.01
C GLU A 103 -8.01 -14.07 -0.90
N ASN A 104 -8.70 -13.03 -0.48
CA ASN A 104 -9.64 -13.11 0.65
C ASN A 104 -11.08 -12.73 0.27
N GLY A 105 -11.38 -12.67 -1.03
CA GLY A 105 -12.72 -12.34 -1.52
C GLY A 105 -13.19 -10.93 -1.17
N LEU A 106 -12.26 -9.97 -1.06
CA LEU A 106 -12.59 -8.57 -0.82
C LEU A 106 -12.48 -7.74 -2.10
N TYR A 107 -13.37 -6.78 -2.22
CA TYR A 107 -13.48 -5.90 -3.38
C TYR A 107 -13.62 -4.44 -2.95
N LEU A 108 -13.01 -3.56 -3.72
CA LEU A 108 -13.16 -2.10 -3.62
C LEU A 108 -14.30 -1.65 -4.54
N ILE A 109 -15.24 -0.89 -4.01
CA ILE A 109 -16.12 -0.05 -4.81
C ILE A 109 -15.30 1.16 -5.25
N ASN A 110 -14.76 1.11 -6.47
CA ASN A 110 -13.80 2.08 -6.99
C ASN A 110 -14.48 3.32 -7.58
N THR A 111 -15.33 3.99 -6.81
CA THR A 111 -15.95 5.27 -7.20
C THR A 111 -14.92 6.39 -7.21
N HIS A 112 -13.92 6.29 -8.09
CA HIS A 112 -12.81 7.23 -8.17
C HIS A 112 -13.23 8.65 -8.54
N ASN A 113 -12.44 9.63 -8.09
CA ASN A 113 -12.67 11.05 -8.41
C ASN A 113 -12.07 11.47 -9.78
N GLY A 114 -11.62 10.49 -10.56
CA GLY A 114 -10.99 10.71 -11.86
C GLY A 114 -9.57 11.25 -11.78
N ILE A 115 -9.03 11.58 -12.95
CA ILE A 115 -7.76 12.29 -13.13
C ILE A 115 -8.08 13.48 -14.05
N ARG A 116 -7.83 14.68 -13.55
CA ARG A 116 -8.15 15.91 -14.30
C ARG A 116 -7.56 15.89 -15.71
N GLY A 117 -8.41 16.10 -16.71
CA GLY A 117 -8.03 16.11 -18.12
C GLY A 117 -7.74 14.73 -18.75
N LYS A 118 -7.85 13.62 -18.00
CA LYS A 118 -7.54 12.27 -18.49
C LYS A 118 -8.66 11.25 -18.23
N ILE A 119 -9.16 11.19 -17.01
CA ILE A 119 -10.20 10.24 -16.61
C ILE A 119 -11.32 11.02 -15.94
N PRO A 120 -12.57 10.94 -16.43
CA PRO A 120 -13.69 11.60 -15.79
C PRO A 120 -13.96 10.99 -14.39
N ARG A 121 -14.50 11.82 -13.49
CA ARG A 121 -14.99 11.36 -12.20
C ARG A 121 -16.17 10.39 -12.39
N ILE A 122 -16.26 9.36 -11.55
CA ILE A 122 -17.44 8.50 -11.49
C ILE A 122 -18.64 9.33 -10.98
N ARG A 123 -19.72 9.33 -11.75
CA ARG A 123 -21.01 9.89 -11.36
C ARG A 123 -21.83 8.78 -10.73
N ILE A 124 -22.16 8.94 -9.47
CA ILE A 124 -22.86 7.88 -8.72
C ILE A 124 -24.27 7.59 -9.26
N GLU A 125 -24.86 8.58 -9.92
CA GLU A 125 -26.18 8.48 -10.55
C GLU A 125 -26.21 7.44 -11.68
N ASP A 126 -25.06 7.17 -12.29
CA ASP A 126 -24.91 6.16 -13.35
C ASP A 126 -24.83 4.72 -12.78
N TYR A 127 -24.80 4.57 -11.45
CA TYR A 127 -24.64 3.30 -10.72
C TYR A 127 -25.66 3.18 -9.57
N PRO A 128 -26.97 3.05 -9.85
CA PRO A 128 -28.02 3.07 -8.83
C PRO A 128 -27.86 2.00 -7.74
N SER A 129 -27.41 0.78 -8.11
CA SER A 129 -27.18 -0.31 -7.15
C SER A 129 -26.05 -0.01 -6.18
N ILE A 130 -24.94 0.60 -6.64
CA ILE A 130 -23.84 1.07 -5.78
C ILE A 130 -24.32 2.23 -4.91
N LYS A 131 -25.06 3.19 -5.49
CA LYS A 131 -25.62 4.30 -4.73
C LYS A 131 -26.48 3.81 -3.57
N SER A 132 -27.41 2.88 -3.85
CA SER A 132 -28.27 2.29 -2.82
C SER A 132 -27.48 1.61 -1.69
N HIS A 133 -26.34 0.96 -2.01
CA HIS A 133 -25.44 0.42 -1.00
C HIS A 133 -24.75 1.51 -0.19
N LEU A 134 -24.17 2.53 -0.84
CA LEU A 134 -23.45 3.61 -0.15
C LEU A 134 -24.37 4.50 0.69
N ASP A 135 -25.62 4.69 0.28
CA ASP A 135 -26.64 5.46 1.04
C ASP A 135 -26.90 4.86 2.43
N GLN A 136 -26.71 3.55 2.62
CA GLN A 136 -26.81 2.90 3.93
C GLN A 136 -25.74 3.39 4.93
N TYR A 137 -24.67 3.97 4.42
CA TYR A 137 -23.54 4.49 5.19
C TYR A 137 -23.46 6.03 5.17
N TRP A 138 -24.52 6.72 4.70
CA TRP A 138 -24.51 8.17 4.44
C TRP A 138 -23.93 8.98 5.60
N ASP A 139 -24.40 8.76 6.82
CA ASP A 139 -23.96 9.48 8.04
C ASP A 139 -22.44 9.40 8.28
N LYS A 140 -21.78 8.38 7.73
CA LYS A 140 -20.34 8.14 7.87
C LYS A 140 -19.58 8.69 6.69
N ILE A 141 -20.04 8.43 5.46
CA ILE A 141 -19.31 8.82 4.26
C ILE A 141 -19.39 10.31 3.98
N GLU A 142 -20.48 10.98 4.38
CA GLU A 142 -20.64 12.44 4.24
C GLU A 142 -19.56 13.22 5.03
N LYS A 143 -19.15 12.70 6.20
CA LYS A 143 -18.22 13.37 7.13
C LYS A 143 -16.79 12.86 7.07
N ARG A 144 -16.48 11.88 6.20
CA ARG A 144 -15.14 11.31 6.14
C ARG A 144 -14.12 12.30 5.55
N ALA A 145 -12.89 12.27 6.06
CA ALA A 145 -11.84 13.20 5.64
C ALA A 145 -11.27 12.89 4.23
N ASP A 146 -11.22 11.59 3.86
CA ASP A 146 -10.63 11.15 2.58
C ASP A 146 -11.72 10.95 1.51
N GLN A 147 -12.46 12.00 1.17
CA GLN A 147 -13.44 12.00 0.09
C GLN A 147 -12.94 12.77 -1.14
N GLY A 148 -13.58 12.52 -2.29
CA GLY A 148 -13.39 13.27 -3.52
C GLY A 148 -14.30 14.49 -3.58
N ASP A 149 -14.78 14.85 -4.78
CA ASP A 149 -15.68 16.00 -5.01
C ASP A 149 -17.07 15.78 -4.40
N THR A 150 -17.46 14.53 -4.19
CA THR A 150 -18.70 14.17 -3.49
C THR A 150 -18.42 13.11 -2.42
N PRO A 151 -19.31 12.95 -1.41
CA PRO A 151 -19.17 11.86 -0.43
C PRO A 151 -19.15 10.45 -1.02
N TYR A 152 -19.69 10.25 -2.21
CA TYR A 152 -19.63 8.96 -2.91
C TYR A 152 -18.27 8.68 -3.54
N ASN A 153 -17.47 9.72 -3.84
CA ASN A 153 -16.20 9.56 -4.53
C ASN A 153 -15.04 9.32 -3.56
N LEU A 154 -14.17 8.42 -3.94
CA LEU A 154 -12.87 8.22 -3.28
C LEU A 154 -12.00 9.46 -3.50
N ARG A 155 -11.05 9.66 -2.58
CA ARG A 155 -10.06 10.74 -2.68
C ARG A 155 -9.32 10.73 -4.03
N ASN A 156 -8.92 11.91 -4.51
CA ASN A 156 -8.08 12.06 -5.70
C ASN A 156 -6.83 11.19 -5.65
N CYS A 157 -6.58 10.47 -6.74
CA CYS A 157 -5.42 9.61 -6.91
C CYS A 157 -4.79 9.86 -8.29
N ALA A 158 -3.68 10.59 -8.34
CA ALA A 158 -3.00 10.93 -9.59
C ALA A 158 -2.39 9.72 -10.32
N TYR A 159 -2.15 8.62 -9.58
CA TYR A 159 -1.58 7.36 -10.06
C TYR A 159 -2.62 6.22 -10.16
N LEU A 160 -3.89 6.56 -10.39
CA LEU A 160 -4.99 5.59 -10.48
C LEU A 160 -4.72 4.48 -11.51
N ASP A 161 -4.12 4.85 -12.65
CA ASP A 161 -3.78 3.90 -13.73
C ASP A 161 -2.69 2.89 -13.31
N ASP A 162 -1.87 3.23 -12.33
CA ASP A 162 -0.77 2.37 -11.90
C ASP A 162 -1.27 1.13 -11.12
N PHE A 163 -2.50 1.16 -10.59
CA PHE A 163 -3.10 -0.02 -9.99
C PHE A 163 -3.39 -1.15 -11.01
N SER A 164 -3.49 -0.84 -12.28
CA SER A 164 -3.69 -1.83 -13.35
C SER A 164 -2.38 -2.42 -13.90
N LYS A 165 -1.23 -1.94 -13.44
CA LYS A 165 0.09 -2.41 -13.86
C LYS A 165 0.64 -3.46 -12.90
N PRO A 166 1.57 -4.33 -13.37
CA PRO A 166 2.36 -5.16 -12.45
C PRO A 166 3.04 -4.30 -11.38
N LYS A 167 2.90 -4.70 -10.12
CA LYS A 167 3.36 -3.93 -8.96
C LYS A 167 3.92 -4.82 -7.88
N ILE A 168 4.94 -4.35 -7.17
CA ILE A 168 5.43 -4.99 -5.95
C ILE A 168 4.74 -4.33 -4.77
N VAL A 169 4.16 -5.14 -3.89
CA VAL A 169 3.37 -4.67 -2.75
C VAL A 169 3.90 -5.24 -1.44
N TRP A 170 3.67 -4.54 -0.33
CA TRP A 170 3.98 -5.05 1.01
C TRP A 170 3.05 -4.49 2.07
N GLY A 171 2.95 -5.20 3.20
CA GLY A 171 2.23 -4.69 4.37
C GLY A 171 3.04 -3.62 5.09
N ASN A 172 2.39 -2.59 5.59
CA ASN A 172 3.06 -1.51 6.33
C ASN A 172 3.65 -1.98 7.67
N LEU A 173 3.11 -3.04 8.25
CA LEU A 173 3.50 -3.60 9.53
C LEU A 173 4.02 -5.03 9.35
N ASN A 174 5.29 -5.19 8.99
CA ASN A 174 5.91 -6.49 8.80
C ASN A 174 7.13 -6.66 9.72
N LEU A 175 7.25 -7.83 10.35
CA LEU A 175 8.42 -8.20 11.16
C LEU A 175 9.61 -8.67 10.31
N LYS A 176 9.36 -9.03 9.05
CA LYS A 176 10.35 -9.50 8.06
C LYS A 176 10.01 -8.96 6.69
N ALA A 177 10.99 -8.91 5.79
CA ALA A 177 10.75 -8.60 4.39
C ALA A 177 9.70 -9.56 3.81
N SER A 178 8.58 -8.99 3.38
CA SER A 178 7.42 -9.73 2.84
C SER A 178 6.84 -8.92 1.69
N PHE A 179 7.52 -9.00 0.56
CA PHE A 179 7.15 -8.35 -0.69
C PHE A 179 6.54 -9.37 -1.64
N ALA A 180 5.49 -8.98 -2.35
CA ALA A 180 4.81 -9.80 -3.35
C ALA A 180 4.68 -9.07 -4.67
N LEU A 181 4.77 -9.80 -5.78
CA LEU A 181 4.39 -9.32 -7.10
C LEU A 181 2.89 -9.54 -7.29
N VAL A 182 2.20 -8.51 -7.73
CA VAL A 182 0.78 -8.52 -8.11
C VAL A 182 0.70 -8.09 -9.56
N GLU A 183 0.27 -9.00 -10.44
CA GLU A 183 0.22 -8.79 -11.88
C GLU A 183 -1.19 -8.53 -12.40
N ASP A 184 -2.19 -8.73 -11.57
CA ASP A 184 -3.58 -8.46 -11.88
C ASP A 184 -4.00 -7.02 -11.56
N ASN A 185 -5.27 -6.71 -11.81
CA ASN A 185 -5.87 -5.40 -11.58
C ASN A 185 -6.30 -5.17 -10.11
N SER A 186 -5.73 -5.92 -9.15
CA SER A 186 -6.05 -5.75 -7.73
C SER A 186 -5.56 -4.41 -7.21
N PHE A 187 -6.41 -3.74 -6.46
CA PHE A 187 -6.07 -2.56 -5.69
C PHE A 187 -5.39 -2.95 -4.37
N ILE A 188 -4.69 -2.00 -3.79
CA ILE A 188 -4.04 -2.18 -2.49
C ILE A 188 -4.66 -1.18 -1.52
N ASN A 189 -5.09 -1.66 -0.36
CA ASN A 189 -5.65 -0.79 0.68
C ASN A 189 -4.54 -0.07 1.46
N ALA A 190 -4.65 1.22 1.63
CA ALA A 190 -3.77 1.97 2.51
C ALA A 190 -3.86 1.43 3.97
N PRO A 191 -2.77 1.47 4.75
CA PRO A 191 -1.51 2.16 4.48
C PRO A 191 -0.46 1.34 3.69
N SER A 192 -0.82 0.20 3.11
CA SER A 192 0.12 -0.65 2.35
C SER A 192 0.61 0.06 1.09
N PRO A 193 1.92 0.06 0.84
CA PRO A 193 2.51 0.70 -0.33
C PRO A 193 2.62 -0.25 -1.53
N MET A 194 2.92 0.33 -2.71
CA MET A 194 3.26 -0.39 -3.93
C MET A 194 4.40 0.28 -4.68
N ILE A 195 5.21 -0.51 -5.40
CA ILE A 195 6.24 -0.07 -6.35
C ILE A 195 5.79 -0.36 -7.77
N VAL A 196 5.92 0.63 -8.65
CA VAL A 196 5.65 0.53 -10.10
C VAL A 196 6.75 1.27 -10.87
N PRO A 197 7.32 0.71 -11.95
CA PRO A 197 7.09 -0.64 -12.46
C PRO A 197 7.70 -1.73 -11.57
N ALA A 198 7.11 -2.92 -11.59
CA ALA A 198 7.61 -4.09 -10.89
C ALA A 198 8.61 -4.87 -11.76
N SER A 199 9.56 -5.58 -11.11
CA SER A 199 10.39 -6.60 -11.76
C SER A 199 10.71 -7.74 -10.80
N ASN A 200 10.87 -8.94 -11.32
CA ASN A 200 11.30 -10.10 -10.53
C ASN A 200 12.69 -9.90 -9.90
N TYR A 201 13.56 -9.15 -10.57
CA TYR A 201 14.88 -8.79 -10.05
C TYR A 201 14.73 -7.93 -8.76
N LEU A 202 13.95 -6.87 -8.82
CA LEU A 202 13.70 -6.02 -7.65
C LEU A 202 12.99 -6.79 -6.53
N LEU A 203 12.00 -7.65 -6.87
CA LEU A 203 11.31 -8.50 -5.90
C LEU A 203 12.30 -9.43 -5.17
N GLY A 204 13.23 -10.03 -5.92
CA GLY A 204 14.27 -10.89 -5.36
C GLY A 204 15.20 -10.15 -4.40
N ILE A 205 15.64 -8.93 -4.78
CA ILE A 205 16.46 -8.06 -3.92
C ILE A 205 15.70 -7.71 -2.64
N LEU A 206 14.48 -7.19 -2.75
CA LEU A 206 13.68 -6.75 -1.60
C LEU A 206 13.38 -7.88 -0.62
N ASN A 207 13.21 -9.11 -1.11
CA ASN A 207 13.02 -10.29 -0.29
C ASN A 207 14.33 -10.99 0.14
N SER A 208 15.50 -10.48 -0.25
CA SER A 208 16.79 -11.09 0.14
C SER A 208 17.02 -10.99 1.65
N LYS A 209 17.85 -11.89 2.19
CA LYS A 209 18.28 -11.82 3.59
C LYS A 209 19.05 -10.53 3.89
N LEU A 210 19.80 -10.03 2.89
CA LEU A 210 20.56 -8.79 3.03
C LEU A 210 19.64 -7.57 3.13
N ALA A 211 18.65 -7.45 2.24
CA ALA A 211 17.67 -6.37 2.30
C ALA A 211 16.82 -6.44 3.57
N ASP A 212 16.37 -7.65 3.99
CA ASP A 212 15.64 -7.84 5.24
C ASP A 212 16.46 -7.36 6.45
N TYR A 213 17.75 -7.73 6.48
CA TYR A 213 18.66 -7.29 7.55
C TYR A 213 18.82 -5.76 7.53
N TYR A 214 19.09 -5.17 6.35
CA TYR A 214 19.28 -3.74 6.19
C TYR A 214 18.04 -2.96 6.61
N ILE A 215 16.86 -3.32 6.12
CA ILE A 215 15.60 -2.65 6.43
C ILE A 215 15.29 -2.72 7.93
N ARG A 216 15.45 -3.89 8.56
CA ARG A 216 15.13 -4.07 9.98
C ARG A 216 16.10 -3.35 10.93
N ARG A 217 17.37 -3.23 10.56
CA ARG A 217 18.40 -2.64 11.44
C ARG A 217 18.59 -1.16 11.22
N LEU A 218 18.33 -0.67 10.01
CA LEU A 218 18.57 0.70 9.62
C LEU A 218 17.29 1.51 9.42
N GLY A 219 16.16 0.82 9.23
CA GLY A 219 14.85 1.46 9.23
C GLY A 219 14.57 2.08 10.60
N VAL A 220 14.02 3.30 10.63
CA VAL A 220 13.50 3.90 11.86
C VAL A 220 12.38 3.02 12.38
N THR A 221 12.70 2.10 13.28
CA THR A 221 11.72 1.32 14.02
C THR A 221 11.00 2.25 14.99
N ARG A 222 9.90 2.84 14.57
CA ARG A 222 8.82 3.11 15.52
C ARG A 222 8.30 1.73 15.91
N GLN A 223 8.52 1.35 17.16
CA GLN A 223 8.04 0.10 17.77
C GLN A 223 7.15 -0.74 16.83
N GLN A 224 7.75 -1.76 16.16
CA GLN A 224 7.11 -2.74 15.27
C GLN A 224 6.64 -2.29 13.87
N GLN A 225 7.05 -1.16 13.34
CA GLN A 225 6.67 -0.73 12.00
C GLN A 225 7.85 -0.75 11.03
N PHE A 226 7.75 -1.58 9.98
CA PHE A 226 8.56 -1.45 8.78
C PHE A 226 8.09 -0.21 8.01
N ALA A 227 8.57 0.96 8.38
CA ALA A 227 8.43 2.13 7.55
C ALA A 227 9.69 2.25 6.69
N LEU A 228 9.63 1.79 5.43
CA LEU A 228 10.49 2.31 4.39
C LEU A 228 10.16 3.81 4.25
N ARG A 229 10.80 4.65 5.05
CA ARG A 229 10.86 6.07 4.74
C ARG A 229 11.84 6.23 3.59
N ILE A 230 11.27 6.33 2.41
CA ILE A 230 11.92 6.87 1.24
C ILE A 230 11.64 8.37 1.35
N GLY A 231 12.69 9.10 1.75
CA GLY A 231 12.68 10.57 1.81
C GLY A 231 12.61 11.17 0.42
#